data_0843bc8b8b6083fbd0b250852a30eb1f
#
_entry.id   0843bc8b8b6083fbd0b250852a30eb1f
#
_cell.length_a   1.000
_cell.length_b   1.000
_cell.length_c   1.000
_cell.angle_alpha   90.00
_cell.angle_beta   90.00
_cell.angle_gamma   90.00
#
_symmetry.space_group_name_H-M   'P 1'
#
loop_
_entity.id
_entity.type
_entity.pdbx_description
1 polymer ?
#
loop_
_entity_poly.entity_id
_entity_poly.type
_entity_poly.pdbx_seq_one_letter_code
_entity_poly.pdbx_strand_id
1 'polypeptide(L)'
;MNAYDEYMKGIVVPMRKELTESGFTELTTAEDVNEHMSTAQGVSLVIINSICGCAAGLARPAVREAVELSEHKPDHLVTVFAGQDKEATAQMRQYFEEVPPSSPSIAVLKDGQLAHFIPREEIEGFEMEQVRDAVKQAIEEAAQ
;
A
#
# COMPACT_ATOMS: atom_id res chain seq x y z
N MET A 1 -0.87 22.99 -14.01
CA MET A 1 -1.65 21.73 -14.04
C MET A 1 -2.63 21.78 -15.20
N ASN A 2 -2.73 20.71 -15.96
CA ASN A 2 -3.62 20.69 -17.13
C ASN A 2 -5.00 20.12 -16.78
N ALA A 3 -5.92 20.18 -17.73
CA ALA A 3 -7.30 19.72 -17.50
C ALA A 3 -7.38 18.22 -17.17
N TYR A 4 -6.48 17.43 -17.74
CA TYR A 4 -6.43 15.99 -17.46
C TYR A 4 -6.06 15.73 -15.99
N ASP A 5 -5.06 16.44 -15.48
CA ASP A 5 -4.64 16.28 -14.09
C ASP A 5 -5.74 16.71 -13.12
N GLU A 6 -6.47 17.78 -13.44
CA GLU A 6 -7.61 18.22 -12.63
C GLU A 6 -8.71 17.15 -12.61
N TYR A 7 -9.00 16.59 -13.78
CA TYR A 7 -10.00 15.51 -13.91
C TYR A 7 -9.61 14.30 -13.08
N MET A 8 -8.34 13.89 -13.17
CA MET A 8 -7.86 12.71 -12.44
C MET A 8 -7.86 12.92 -10.94
N LYS A 9 -7.61 14.13 -10.45
CA LYS A 9 -7.70 14.42 -9.02
C LYS A 9 -9.08 14.08 -8.47
N GLY A 10 -10.14 14.41 -9.22
CA GLY A 10 -11.50 14.09 -8.82
C GLY A 10 -11.79 12.60 -8.87
N ILE A 11 -11.31 11.94 -9.92
CA ILE A 11 -11.52 10.50 -10.13
C ILE A 11 -10.93 9.68 -8.99
N VAL A 12 -9.74 10.05 -8.50
CA VAL A 12 -9.04 9.25 -7.49
C VAL A 12 -9.51 9.51 -6.05
N VAL A 13 -10.32 10.54 -5.82
CA VAL A 13 -10.79 10.86 -4.46
C VAL A 13 -11.43 9.65 -3.76
N PRO A 14 -12.43 8.96 -4.36
CA PRO A 14 -13.00 7.80 -3.68
C PRO A 14 -12.00 6.64 -3.52
N MET A 15 -11.04 6.52 -4.42
CA MET A 15 -10.00 5.49 -4.33
C MET A 15 -9.06 5.75 -3.15
N ARG A 16 -8.77 7.04 -2.86
CA ARG A 16 -7.98 7.42 -1.70
C ARG A 16 -8.77 7.18 -0.41
N LYS A 17 -10.04 7.57 -0.42
CA LYS A 17 -10.91 7.44 0.75
C LYS A 17 -11.12 6.00 1.18
N GLU A 18 -11.15 5.09 0.24
CA GLU A 18 -11.32 3.67 0.56
C GLU A 18 -10.27 3.21 1.57
N LEU A 19 -9.05 3.70 1.43
CA LEU A 19 -7.95 3.34 2.34
C LEU A 19 -7.90 4.26 3.56
N THR A 20 -8.04 5.58 3.39
CA THR A 20 -7.96 6.49 4.53
C THR A 20 -9.09 6.27 5.53
N GLU A 21 -10.27 5.93 5.06
CA GLU A 21 -11.40 5.62 5.94
C GLU A 21 -11.20 4.28 6.66
N SER A 22 -10.29 3.45 6.17
CA SER A 22 -9.93 2.18 6.80
C SER A 22 -8.71 2.30 7.71
N GLY A 23 -8.25 3.52 7.97
CA GLY A 23 -7.16 3.75 8.90
C GLY A 23 -5.78 3.92 8.27
N PHE A 24 -5.67 3.89 6.94
CA PHE A 24 -4.38 4.09 6.28
C PHE A 24 -4.04 5.58 6.24
N THR A 25 -2.77 5.88 6.51
CA THR A 25 -2.23 7.23 6.37
C THR A 25 -1.73 7.40 4.95
N GLU A 26 -2.22 8.41 4.26
CA GLU A 26 -1.84 8.68 2.88
C GLU A 26 -0.63 9.61 2.86
N LEU A 27 0.43 9.19 2.17
CA LEU A 27 1.67 9.96 2.04
C LEU A 27 1.73 10.46 0.60
N THR A 28 1.73 11.77 0.44
CA THR A 28 1.60 12.40 -0.89
C THR A 28 2.86 13.09 -1.40
N THR A 29 3.87 13.24 -0.56
CA THR A 29 5.14 13.85 -0.94
C THR A 29 6.31 12.96 -0.50
N ALA A 30 7.47 13.15 -1.12
CA ALA A 30 8.68 12.43 -0.70
C ALA A 30 9.03 12.75 0.76
N GLU A 31 8.83 14.00 1.16
CA GLU A 31 9.08 14.44 2.54
C GLU A 31 8.17 13.70 3.52
N ASP A 32 6.88 13.56 3.19
CA ASP A 32 5.93 12.82 4.02
C ASP A 32 6.38 11.37 4.22
N VAL A 33 6.88 10.74 3.15
CA VAL A 33 7.36 9.37 3.22
C VAL A 33 8.56 9.26 4.15
N ASN A 34 9.55 10.12 3.97
CA ASN A 34 10.75 10.08 4.79
C ASN A 34 10.46 10.38 6.25
N GLU A 35 9.58 11.34 6.52
CA GLU A 35 9.19 11.69 7.88
C GLU A 35 8.51 10.52 8.57
N HIS A 36 7.56 9.88 7.88
CA HIS A 36 6.87 8.72 8.45
C HIS A 36 7.83 7.56 8.68
N MET A 37 8.66 7.23 7.68
CA MET A 37 9.55 6.08 7.77
C MET A 37 10.67 6.27 8.79
N SER A 38 11.04 7.51 9.10
CA SER A 38 12.07 7.78 10.10
C SER A 38 11.63 7.38 11.51
N THR A 39 10.33 7.26 11.75
CA THR A 39 9.77 6.89 13.05
C THR A 39 9.05 5.54 13.01
N ALA A 40 9.10 4.83 11.88
CA ALA A 40 8.36 3.58 11.73
C ALA A 40 9.06 2.42 12.42
N GLN A 41 8.55 2.05 13.60
CA GLN A 41 9.01 0.88 14.35
C GLN A 41 7.92 -0.18 14.28
N GLY A 42 8.32 -1.45 14.34
CA GLY A 42 7.37 -2.56 14.30
C GLY A 42 6.93 -2.89 12.89
N VAL A 43 5.71 -3.37 12.74
CA VAL A 43 5.19 -3.83 11.45
C VAL A 43 4.48 -2.69 10.73
N SER A 44 4.91 -2.43 9.50
CA SER A 44 4.25 -1.46 8.61
C SER A 44 3.65 -2.20 7.43
N LEU A 45 2.36 -1.95 7.18
CA LEU A 45 1.70 -2.45 5.97
C LEU A 45 1.60 -1.29 5.00
N VAL A 46 2.22 -1.46 3.83
CA VAL A 46 2.27 -0.43 2.79
C VAL A 46 1.54 -0.94 1.57
N ILE A 47 0.59 -0.17 1.07
CA ILE A 47 -0.03 -0.47 -0.22
C ILE A 47 0.32 0.65 -1.20
N ILE A 48 0.87 0.25 -2.36
CA ILE A 48 1.05 1.15 -3.50
C ILE A 48 -0.28 1.14 -4.24
N ASN A 49 -1.07 2.18 -4.05
CA ASN A 49 -2.41 2.29 -4.65
C ASN A 49 -2.32 2.61 -6.14
N SER A 50 -3.39 2.35 -6.86
CA SER A 50 -3.43 2.52 -8.31
C SER A 50 -4.86 2.73 -8.77
N ILE A 51 -5.04 3.31 -9.96
CA ILE A 51 -6.35 3.43 -10.60
C ILE A 51 -6.78 2.14 -11.30
N CYS A 52 -5.90 1.16 -11.34
CA CYS A 52 -6.15 -0.12 -11.99
C CYS A 52 -7.33 -0.86 -11.36
N GLY A 53 -8.07 -1.62 -12.17
CA GLY A 53 -9.15 -2.47 -11.67
C GLY A 53 -8.68 -3.50 -10.66
N CYS A 54 -7.42 -3.96 -10.76
CA CYS A 54 -6.82 -4.86 -9.79
C CYS A 54 -6.73 -4.23 -8.40
N ALA A 55 -6.52 -2.91 -8.33
CA ALA A 55 -6.50 -2.21 -7.06
C ALA A 55 -7.91 -2.13 -6.47
N ALA A 56 -8.89 -1.77 -7.30
CA ALA A 56 -10.27 -1.59 -6.85
C ALA A 56 -10.90 -2.91 -6.40
N GLY A 57 -10.73 -3.98 -7.18
CA GLY A 57 -11.41 -5.25 -6.93
C GLY A 57 -10.61 -6.24 -6.10
N LEU A 58 -9.32 -6.04 -5.96
CA LEU A 58 -8.44 -7.01 -5.30
C LEU A 58 -7.59 -6.40 -4.20
N ALA A 59 -6.67 -5.48 -4.55
CA ALA A 59 -5.67 -5.02 -3.59
C ALA A 59 -6.26 -4.23 -2.41
N ARG A 60 -7.09 -3.24 -2.70
CA ARG A 60 -7.66 -2.42 -1.62
C ARG A 60 -8.58 -3.21 -0.69
N PRO A 61 -9.56 -3.97 -1.21
CA PRO A 61 -10.38 -4.77 -0.30
C PRO A 61 -9.58 -5.84 0.45
N ALA A 62 -8.56 -6.43 -0.20
CA ALA A 62 -7.75 -7.46 0.45
C ALA A 62 -6.98 -6.91 1.66
N VAL A 63 -6.34 -5.74 1.52
CA VAL A 63 -5.60 -5.17 2.65
C VAL A 63 -6.53 -4.74 3.78
N ARG A 64 -7.71 -4.20 3.45
CA ARG A 64 -8.67 -3.80 4.47
C ARG A 64 -9.14 -5.01 5.29
N GLU A 65 -9.52 -6.09 4.60
CA GLU A 65 -9.97 -7.29 5.29
C GLU A 65 -8.85 -8.00 6.04
N ALA A 66 -7.65 -8.00 5.47
CA ALA A 66 -6.50 -8.63 6.14
C ALA A 66 -6.21 -7.96 7.47
N VAL A 67 -6.28 -6.64 7.52
CA VAL A 67 -6.07 -5.88 8.76
C VAL A 67 -7.14 -6.24 9.79
N GLU A 68 -8.39 -6.32 9.36
CA GLU A 68 -9.49 -6.67 10.27
C GLU A 68 -9.34 -8.09 10.84
N LEU A 69 -8.89 -9.03 10.02
CA LEU A 69 -8.81 -10.44 10.40
C LEU A 69 -7.51 -10.82 11.09
N SER A 70 -6.48 -10.00 11.02
CA SER A 70 -5.18 -10.30 11.63
C SER A 70 -5.26 -10.25 13.14
N GLU A 71 -4.64 -11.23 13.81
CA GLU A 71 -4.55 -11.26 15.27
C GLU A 71 -3.63 -10.15 15.76
N HIS A 72 -2.53 -9.93 15.04
CA HIS A 72 -1.60 -8.86 15.36
C HIS A 72 -1.80 -7.74 14.35
N LYS A 73 -2.31 -6.61 14.81
CA LYS A 73 -2.52 -5.46 13.93
C LYS A 73 -1.19 -4.80 13.59
N PRO A 74 -0.99 -4.40 12.32
CA PRO A 74 0.20 -3.64 11.99
C PRO A 74 0.27 -2.35 12.81
N ASP A 75 1.49 -1.95 13.17
CA ASP A 75 1.70 -0.71 13.92
C ASP A 75 1.45 0.51 13.05
N HIS A 76 1.68 0.38 11.75
CA HIS A 76 1.50 1.46 10.78
C HIS A 76 0.80 0.95 9.54
N LEU A 77 -0.17 1.74 9.05
CA LEU A 77 -0.89 1.47 7.81
C LEU A 77 -0.66 2.69 6.92
N VAL A 78 0.08 2.52 5.83
CA VAL A 78 0.41 3.65 4.95
C VAL A 78 0.18 3.31 3.50
N THR A 79 -0.06 4.35 2.70
CA THR A 79 -0.28 4.20 1.29
C THR A 79 0.31 5.38 0.51
N VAL A 80 0.78 5.08 -0.69
CA VAL A 80 1.16 6.09 -1.69
C VAL A 80 0.39 5.74 -2.97
N PHE A 81 0.11 6.73 -3.81
CA PHE A 81 -0.70 6.53 -5.01
C PHE A 81 0.15 6.61 -6.28
N ALA A 82 0.46 5.46 -6.86
CA ALA A 82 1.26 5.39 -8.08
C ALA A 82 0.54 6.11 -9.22
N GLY A 83 1.31 6.90 -9.95
CA GLY A 83 0.78 7.65 -11.08
C GLY A 83 0.17 9.01 -10.70
N GLN A 84 -0.24 9.18 -9.45
CA GLN A 84 -0.82 10.43 -8.96
C GLN A 84 0.17 11.19 -8.07
N ASP A 85 0.74 10.53 -7.08
CA ASP A 85 1.72 11.13 -6.17
C ASP A 85 3.08 10.51 -6.49
N LYS A 86 3.64 10.91 -7.62
CA LYS A 86 4.83 10.27 -8.20
C LYS A 86 6.06 10.34 -7.32
N GLU A 87 6.28 11.50 -6.67
CA GLU A 87 7.44 11.66 -5.81
C GLU A 87 7.35 10.81 -4.55
N ALA A 88 6.16 10.75 -3.94
CA ALA A 88 5.93 9.91 -2.78
C ALA A 88 6.12 8.44 -3.13
N THR A 89 5.58 8.02 -4.27
CA THR A 89 5.70 6.64 -4.73
C THR A 89 7.16 6.26 -4.97
N ALA A 90 7.91 7.11 -5.65
CA ALA A 90 9.31 6.86 -5.94
C ALA A 90 10.12 6.77 -4.63
N GLN A 91 9.83 7.65 -3.68
CA GLN A 91 10.54 7.66 -2.40
C GLN A 91 10.21 6.43 -1.57
N MET A 92 8.93 6.03 -1.54
CA MET A 92 8.54 4.82 -0.81
C MET A 92 9.24 3.58 -1.38
N ARG A 93 9.35 3.50 -2.70
CA ARG A 93 10.00 2.36 -3.35
C ARG A 93 11.48 2.23 -3.01
N GLN A 94 12.12 3.31 -2.59
CA GLN A 94 13.52 3.25 -2.14
C GLN A 94 13.69 2.44 -0.86
N TYR A 95 12.63 2.28 -0.09
CA TYR A 95 12.68 1.47 1.13
C TYR A 95 12.60 -0.03 0.84
N PHE A 96 12.28 -0.41 -0.42
CA PHE A 96 12.30 -1.81 -0.86
C PHE A 96 12.79 -1.93 -2.30
N GLU A 97 13.98 -1.36 -2.55
CA GLU A 97 14.60 -1.36 -3.88
C GLU A 97 14.92 -2.75 -4.41
N GLU A 98 15.03 -3.73 -3.54
CA GLU A 98 15.36 -5.09 -3.93
C GLU A 98 14.28 -5.76 -4.79
N VAL A 99 13.10 -5.18 -4.86
CA VAL A 99 12.01 -5.72 -5.69
C VAL A 99 11.69 -4.76 -6.84
N PRO A 100 11.30 -5.30 -8.02
CA PRO A 100 10.94 -4.45 -9.15
C PRO A 100 9.67 -3.64 -8.86
N PRO A 101 9.57 -2.40 -9.36
CA PRO A 101 8.36 -1.60 -9.19
C PRO A 101 7.14 -2.24 -9.85
N SER A 102 6.02 -2.21 -9.17
CA SER A 102 4.74 -2.62 -9.74
C SER A 102 3.62 -1.88 -8.99
N SER A 103 2.45 -1.77 -9.59
CA SER A 103 1.28 -1.15 -8.96
C SER A 103 -0.01 -1.73 -9.53
N PRO A 104 -0.97 -2.09 -8.68
CA PRO A 104 -0.85 -2.04 -7.22
C PRO A 104 0.16 -3.07 -6.70
N SER A 105 0.71 -2.82 -5.54
CA SER A 105 1.58 -3.77 -4.87
C SER A 105 1.47 -3.53 -3.36
N ILE A 106 1.89 -4.54 -2.60
CA ILE A 106 1.74 -4.52 -1.14
C ILE A 106 3.08 -4.93 -0.53
N ALA A 107 3.55 -4.16 0.44
CA ALA A 107 4.79 -4.47 1.15
C ALA A 107 4.51 -4.54 2.64
N VAL A 108 5.12 -5.51 3.32
CA VAL A 108 5.11 -5.60 4.76
C VAL A 108 6.54 -5.35 5.22
N LEU A 109 6.73 -4.35 6.06
CA LEU A 109 8.06 -3.97 6.56
C LEU A 109 8.11 -4.24 8.06
N LYS A 110 9.30 -4.62 8.53
CA LYS A 110 9.57 -4.79 9.96
C LYS A 110 10.71 -3.86 10.33
N ASP A 111 10.43 -2.89 11.19
CA ASP A 111 11.41 -1.87 11.61
C ASP A 111 12.07 -1.20 10.40
N GLY A 112 11.25 -0.90 9.38
CA GLY A 112 11.71 -0.24 8.17
C GLY A 112 12.36 -1.13 7.13
N GLN A 113 12.50 -2.43 7.40
CA GLN A 113 13.12 -3.39 6.48
C GLN A 113 12.05 -4.26 5.82
N LEU A 114 12.23 -4.56 4.54
CA LEU A 114 11.25 -5.38 3.80
C LEU A 114 11.21 -6.80 4.38
N ALA A 115 10.02 -7.20 4.84
CA ALA A 115 9.78 -8.55 5.33
C ALA A 115 9.08 -9.41 4.27
N HIS A 116 8.14 -8.82 3.52
CA HIS A 116 7.42 -9.56 2.48
C HIS A 116 6.90 -8.57 1.45
N PHE A 117 6.86 -8.98 0.18
CA PHE A 117 6.38 -8.15 -0.91
C PHE A 117 5.42 -8.95 -1.79
N ILE A 118 4.28 -8.34 -2.13
CA ILE A 118 3.29 -8.94 -3.02
C ILE A 118 3.21 -8.04 -4.24
N PRO A 119 3.85 -8.43 -5.37
CA PRO A 119 3.81 -7.63 -6.58
C PRO A 119 2.47 -7.78 -7.32
N ARG A 120 2.25 -6.95 -8.33
CA ARG A 120 1.02 -6.98 -9.11
C ARG A 120 0.70 -8.36 -9.68
N GLU A 121 1.71 -9.09 -10.13
CA GLU A 121 1.51 -10.42 -10.71
C GLU A 121 1.00 -11.46 -9.72
N GLU A 122 1.10 -11.17 -8.41
CA GLU A 122 0.52 -12.02 -7.36
C GLU A 122 -0.82 -11.48 -6.88
N ILE A 123 -1.30 -10.40 -7.48
CA ILE A 123 -2.61 -9.82 -7.20
C ILE A 123 -3.53 -10.04 -8.39
N GLU A 124 -3.10 -9.58 -9.57
CA GLU A 124 -3.87 -9.71 -10.79
C GLU A 124 -4.03 -11.19 -11.16
N GLY A 125 -5.25 -11.61 -11.41
CA GLY A 125 -5.54 -12.99 -11.76
C GLY A 125 -5.82 -13.91 -10.58
N PHE A 126 -5.69 -13.40 -9.36
CA PHE A 126 -6.02 -14.15 -8.15
C PHE A 126 -7.36 -13.67 -7.58
N GLU A 127 -7.93 -14.46 -6.69
CA GLU A 127 -9.16 -14.07 -5.99
C GLU A 127 -8.80 -13.12 -4.84
N MET A 128 -9.75 -12.24 -4.50
CA MET A 128 -9.52 -11.28 -3.40
C MET A 128 -9.15 -12.00 -2.11
N GLU A 129 -9.83 -13.12 -1.81
CA GLU A 129 -9.58 -13.91 -0.59
C GLU A 129 -8.17 -14.48 -0.55
N GLN A 130 -7.63 -14.85 -1.72
CA GLN A 130 -6.24 -15.34 -1.80
C GLN A 130 -5.25 -14.24 -1.48
N VAL A 131 -5.47 -13.03 -2.02
CA VAL A 131 -4.61 -11.88 -1.75
C VAL A 131 -4.74 -11.49 -0.29
N ARG A 132 -5.97 -11.43 0.24
CA ARG A 132 -6.22 -11.13 1.65
C ARG A 132 -5.45 -12.07 2.57
N ASP A 133 -5.54 -13.37 2.30
CA ASP A 133 -4.90 -14.37 3.15
C ASP A 133 -3.37 -14.27 3.08
N ALA A 134 -2.82 -13.94 1.90
CA ALA A 134 -1.39 -13.72 1.75
C ALA A 134 -0.92 -12.52 2.56
N VAL A 135 -1.68 -11.43 2.54
CA VAL A 135 -1.37 -10.22 3.32
C VAL A 135 -1.44 -10.53 4.81
N LYS A 136 -2.51 -11.21 5.23
CA LYS A 136 -2.71 -11.58 6.64
C LYS A 136 -1.54 -12.42 7.14
N GLN A 137 -1.15 -13.43 6.37
CA GLN A 137 -0.01 -14.28 6.73
C GLN A 137 1.28 -13.48 6.85
N ALA A 138 1.53 -12.58 5.91
CA ALA A 138 2.73 -11.75 5.93
C ALA A 138 2.78 -10.85 7.17
N ILE A 139 1.65 -10.27 7.55
CA ILE A 139 1.56 -9.42 8.75
C ILE A 139 1.88 -10.26 9.99
N GLU A 140 1.29 -11.43 10.12
CA GLU A 140 1.47 -12.28 11.29
C GLU A 140 2.90 -12.80 11.40
N GLU A 141 3.52 -13.17 10.28
CA GLU A 141 4.92 -13.59 10.27
C GLU A 141 5.85 -12.44 10.67
N ALA A 142 5.59 -11.23 10.20
CA ALA A 142 6.41 -10.07 10.53
C ALA A 142 6.26 -9.68 12.02
N ALA A 143 5.12 -9.96 12.62
CA ALA A 143 4.85 -9.64 14.02
C ALA A 143 5.52 -10.58 15.01
N GLN A 144 6.04 -11.69 14.54
CA GLN A 144 6.71 -12.68 15.42
C GLN A 144 8.08 -12.24 15.88
#